data_77c086a1b6eb60ee16414ea954d1a9a4
#
_entry.id   77c086a1b6eb60ee16414ea954d1a9a4
#
_cell.length_a   1.000
_cell.length_b   1.000
_cell.length_c   1.000
_cell.angle_alpha   90.00
_cell.angle_beta   90.00
_cell.angle_gamma   90.00
#
_symmetry.space_group_name_H-M   'P 1'
#
loop_
_entity.id
_entity.type
_entity.pdbx_description
1 polymer ?
#
loop_
_entity_poly.entity_id
_entity_poly.type
_entity_poly.pdbx_seq_one_letter_code
_entity_poly.pdbx_strand_id
1 'polypeptide(L)'
;NRCLSALNSKKRRLVGATGCGICGVEAIEHALPQLPILPVTRPIDINNLETLKQRIADSQIKAQQSGAIHAALALTAQGDIIACREDIGRHNALDKLIGMLIRQTTAAQETSCNTLLITSRCSSELIHKAVLFGANNLISLASPSQLAVKLALKYNLNIIHIPKFSAPIYYSSYDSHFNVNRLSLSPIGEIHV
;
A
#
# COMPACT_ATOMS: atom_id res chain seq x y z
N ASN A 1 15.25 -31.88 0.29
CA ASN A 1 15.79 -31.42 1.59
C ASN A 1 16.05 -29.91 1.73
N ARG A 2 16.03 -29.13 0.62
CA ARG A 2 16.18 -27.65 0.68
C ARG A 2 14.95 -26.92 1.23
N CYS A 3 13.74 -27.49 1.07
CA CYS A 3 12.51 -26.88 1.60
C CYS A 3 12.37 -27.00 3.13
N LEU A 4 12.92 -28.01 3.76
CA LEU A 4 12.84 -28.22 5.22
C LEU A 4 13.77 -27.28 6.02
N SER A 5 14.93 -26.89 5.45
CA SER A 5 15.82 -25.92 6.09
C SER A 5 15.25 -24.50 6.11
N ALA A 6 14.47 -24.11 5.10
CA ALA A 6 13.80 -22.80 5.05
C ALA A 6 12.62 -22.70 6.03
N LEU A 7 11.99 -23.83 6.37
CA LEU A 7 10.89 -23.88 7.35
C LEU A 7 11.40 -23.74 8.81
N ASN A 8 12.59 -24.23 9.10
CA ASN A 8 13.16 -24.16 10.45
C ASN A 8 13.63 -22.74 10.85
N SER A 9 13.90 -21.85 9.90
CA SER A 9 14.29 -20.46 10.17
C SER A 9 13.11 -19.55 10.51
N LYS A 10 11.87 -20.00 10.30
CA LYS A 10 10.63 -19.24 10.58
C LYS A 10 9.84 -19.85 11.74
N LYS A 11 10.49 -20.18 12.85
CA LYS A 11 9.77 -20.59 14.06
C LYS A 11 8.95 -19.42 14.59
N ARG A 12 7.63 -19.45 14.35
CA ARG A 12 6.69 -18.56 15.00
C ARG A 12 6.56 -18.95 16.48
N ARG A 13 7.04 -18.13 17.39
CA ARG A 13 6.65 -18.20 18.79
C ARG A 13 5.30 -17.49 18.90
N LEU A 14 4.22 -18.25 18.81
CA LEU A 14 2.85 -17.75 18.98
C LEU A 14 2.62 -17.43 20.45
N VAL A 15 2.81 -16.17 20.83
CA VAL A 15 2.30 -15.63 22.10
C VAL A 15 1.17 -14.67 21.71
N GLY A 16 -0.06 -15.20 21.70
CA GLY A 16 -1.29 -14.44 21.45
C GLY A 16 -1.82 -14.53 20.01
N ALA A 17 -3.10 -14.91 19.91
CA ALA A 17 -3.85 -14.93 18.65
C ALA A 17 -4.27 -13.51 18.26
N THR A 18 -3.43 -12.79 17.52
CA THR A 18 -3.83 -11.54 16.88
C THR A 18 -4.01 -11.76 15.38
N GLY A 19 -5.09 -11.24 14.82
CA GLY A 19 -5.58 -11.58 13.48
C GLY A 19 -4.67 -11.24 12.29
N CYS A 20 -3.52 -10.59 12.47
CA CYS A 20 -2.59 -10.28 11.37
C CYS A 20 -1.38 -11.23 11.31
N GLY A 21 -1.16 -12.10 12.30
CA GLY A 21 -0.05 -13.06 12.33
C GLY A 21 1.36 -12.45 12.48
N ILE A 22 1.48 -11.14 12.65
CA ILE A 22 2.75 -10.42 12.80
C ILE A 22 3.10 -10.23 14.27
N CYS A 23 2.09 -10.19 15.16
CA CYS A 23 2.33 -10.11 16.60
C CYS A 23 2.93 -11.42 17.10
N GLY A 24 4.16 -11.35 17.63
CA GLY A 24 4.93 -12.53 18.11
C GLY A 24 6.16 -12.84 17.26
N VAL A 25 6.48 -12.03 16.27
CA VAL A 25 7.76 -12.06 15.57
C VAL A 25 8.73 -11.13 16.29
N GLU A 26 9.86 -11.66 16.74
CA GLU A 26 10.84 -10.93 17.56
C GLU A 26 11.43 -9.67 16.92
N ALA A 27 11.33 -9.57 15.60
CA ALA A 27 11.55 -8.32 14.87
C ALA A 27 10.69 -8.30 13.62
N ILE A 28 9.85 -7.27 13.46
CA ILE A 28 9.04 -7.06 12.25
C ILE A 28 9.92 -7.02 11.00
N GLU A 29 11.16 -6.53 11.13
CA GLU A 29 12.14 -6.48 10.06
C GLU A 29 12.57 -7.87 9.55
N HIS A 30 12.58 -8.89 10.42
CA HIS A 30 12.87 -10.28 10.03
C HIS A 30 11.65 -11.02 9.47
N ALA A 31 10.46 -10.49 9.69
CA ALA A 31 9.21 -11.08 9.20
C ALA A 31 8.89 -10.67 7.75
N LEU A 32 9.36 -9.51 7.33
CA LEU A 32 9.14 -9.00 5.98
C LEU A 32 10.34 -9.37 5.11
N PRO A 33 10.14 -10.09 3.98
CA PRO A 33 11.21 -10.35 3.03
C PRO A 33 11.78 -9.03 2.52
N GLN A 34 13.05 -9.03 2.13
CA GLN A 34 13.66 -7.87 1.49
C GLN A 34 12.92 -7.59 0.17
N LEU A 35 12.53 -6.33 -0.01
CA LEU A 35 11.83 -5.85 -1.17
C LEU A 35 12.79 -5.14 -2.13
N PRO A 36 12.49 -5.10 -3.44
CA PRO A 36 13.23 -4.26 -4.36
C PRO A 36 13.07 -2.78 -3.98
N ILE A 37 14.15 -2.03 -4.12
CA ILE A 37 14.09 -0.56 -3.98
C ILE A 37 13.57 -0.01 -5.31
N LEU A 38 12.46 0.71 -5.26
CA LEU A 38 11.87 1.34 -6.43
C LEU A 38 12.67 2.59 -6.84
N PRO A 39 12.59 3.01 -8.11
CA PRO A 39 13.12 4.30 -8.51
C PRO A 39 12.41 5.43 -7.76
N VAL A 40 13.16 6.48 -7.39
CA VAL A 40 12.55 7.68 -6.82
C VAL A 40 11.77 8.41 -7.90
N THR A 41 10.47 8.58 -7.70
CA THR A 41 9.58 9.22 -8.66
C THR A 41 8.77 10.34 -8.00
N ARG A 42 8.41 11.36 -8.78
CA ARG A 42 7.50 12.40 -8.30
C ARG A 42 6.13 11.77 -7.98
N PRO A 43 5.53 12.10 -6.83
CA PRO A 43 4.17 11.68 -6.53
C PRO A 43 3.18 12.18 -7.58
N ILE A 44 2.14 11.38 -7.85
CA ILE A 44 1.02 11.85 -8.68
C ILE A 44 0.33 13.02 -7.96
N ASP A 45 -0.01 14.06 -8.71
CA ASP A 45 -0.76 15.19 -8.19
C ASP A 45 -2.28 14.94 -8.27
N ILE A 46 -2.98 15.22 -7.19
CA ILE A 46 -4.44 15.06 -7.11
C ILE A 46 -5.10 16.42 -7.37
N ASN A 47 -5.26 16.77 -8.64
CA ASN A 47 -5.76 18.09 -9.06
C ASN A 47 -7.25 18.32 -8.76
N ASN A 48 -8.07 17.26 -8.78
CA ASN A 48 -9.51 17.36 -8.51
C ASN A 48 -9.97 16.25 -7.57
N LEU A 49 -9.87 16.53 -6.28
CA LEU A 49 -10.16 15.60 -5.22
C LEU A 49 -11.63 15.14 -5.19
N GLU A 50 -12.56 16.05 -5.40
CA GLU A 50 -13.99 15.71 -5.34
C GLU A 50 -14.41 14.85 -6.52
N THR A 51 -13.92 15.15 -7.73
CA THR A 51 -14.13 14.31 -8.91
C THR A 51 -13.53 12.92 -8.71
N LEU A 52 -12.33 12.81 -8.14
CA LEU A 52 -11.71 11.52 -7.86
C LEU A 52 -12.55 10.72 -6.86
N LYS A 53 -13.00 11.32 -5.77
CA LYS A 53 -13.84 10.65 -4.77
C LYS A 53 -15.15 10.14 -5.39
N GLN A 54 -15.82 10.96 -6.22
CA GLN A 54 -17.02 10.53 -6.92
C GLN A 54 -16.77 9.34 -7.82
N ARG A 55 -15.72 9.39 -8.65
CA ARG A 55 -15.35 8.29 -9.55
C ARG A 55 -14.98 7.01 -8.81
N ILE A 56 -14.35 7.12 -7.64
CA ILE A 56 -14.09 5.96 -6.75
C ILE A 56 -15.42 5.36 -6.30
N ALA A 57 -16.35 6.18 -5.82
CA ALA A 57 -17.67 5.72 -5.35
C ALA A 57 -18.45 5.04 -6.49
N ASP A 58 -18.43 5.61 -7.69
CA ASP A 58 -19.11 5.05 -8.87
C ASP A 58 -18.50 3.71 -9.32
N SER A 59 -17.20 3.52 -9.08
CA SER A 59 -16.48 2.28 -9.42
C SER A 59 -16.75 1.13 -8.45
N GLN A 60 -17.28 1.40 -7.25
CA GLN A 60 -17.50 0.43 -6.18
C GLN A 60 -18.91 -0.19 -6.25
N ILE A 61 -19.18 -1.02 -7.28
CA ILE A 61 -20.51 -1.58 -7.54
C ILE A 61 -21.00 -2.47 -6.40
N LYS A 62 -20.13 -3.32 -5.85
CA LYS A 62 -20.49 -4.25 -4.76
C LYS A 62 -20.63 -3.51 -3.42
N ALA A 63 -19.82 -2.50 -3.17
CA ALA A 63 -19.91 -1.68 -1.96
C ALA A 63 -21.24 -0.92 -1.90
N GLN A 64 -21.75 -0.43 -3.04
CA GLN A 64 -23.07 0.21 -3.13
C GLN A 64 -24.21 -0.73 -2.69
N GLN A 65 -24.05 -2.04 -2.95
CA GLN A 65 -25.06 -3.05 -2.59
C GLN A 65 -24.94 -3.54 -1.14
N SER A 66 -23.72 -3.66 -0.61
CA SER A 66 -23.45 -4.33 0.68
C SER A 66 -22.98 -3.38 1.79
N GLY A 67 -22.48 -2.19 1.46
CA GLY A 67 -22.00 -1.18 2.40
C GLY A 67 -20.70 -1.49 3.15
N ALA A 68 -20.14 -2.69 3.04
CA ALA A 68 -19.03 -3.17 3.88
C ALA A 68 -17.91 -3.88 3.09
N ILE A 69 -17.56 -3.37 1.92
CA ILE A 69 -16.54 -3.97 1.04
C ILE A 69 -15.39 -2.99 0.82
N HIS A 70 -14.16 -3.50 0.83
CA HIS A 70 -12.97 -2.78 0.44
C HIS A 70 -12.76 -2.83 -1.07
N ALA A 71 -12.20 -1.76 -1.62
CA ALA A 71 -11.81 -1.72 -3.02
C ALA A 71 -10.34 -1.39 -3.19
N ALA A 72 -9.77 -1.94 -4.26
CA ALA A 72 -8.48 -1.55 -4.82
C ALA A 72 -8.69 -1.13 -6.27
N LEU A 73 -8.13 0.01 -6.66
CA LEU A 73 -8.26 0.62 -7.97
C LEU A 73 -6.89 0.87 -8.60
N ALA A 74 -6.83 0.79 -9.91
CA ALA A 74 -5.67 1.15 -10.71
C ALA A 74 -5.95 2.47 -11.44
N LEU A 75 -4.98 3.38 -11.43
CA LEU A 75 -5.10 4.69 -12.05
C LEU A 75 -4.00 4.91 -13.09
N THR A 76 -4.32 5.66 -14.13
CA THR A 76 -3.34 6.20 -15.08
C THR A 76 -2.49 7.28 -14.43
N ALA A 77 -1.45 7.74 -15.10
CA ALA A 77 -0.65 8.90 -14.68
C ALA A 77 -1.48 10.20 -14.60
N GLN A 78 -2.60 10.28 -15.33
CA GLN A 78 -3.53 11.41 -15.32
C GLN A 78 -4.59 11.30 -14.21
N GLY A 79 -4.59 10.19 -13.45
CA GLY A 79 -5.55 9.94 -12.37
C GLY A 79 -6.87 9.31 -12.84
N ASP A 80 -6.94 8.80 -14.07
CA ASP A 80 -8.12 8.09 -14.56
C ASP A 80 -8.16 6.66 -14.03
N ILE A 81 -9.33 6.23 -13.53
CA ILE A 81 -9.53 4.87 -13.04
C ILE A 81 -9.67 3.93 -14.23
N ILE A 82 -8.76 2.95 -14.33
CA ILE A 82 -8.73 1.94 -15.39
C ILE A 82 -9.23 0.57 -14.92
N ALA A 83 -9.24 0.33 -13.62
CA ALA A 83 -9.76 -0.92 -13.05
C ALA A 83 -10.15 -0.74 -11.59
N CYS A 84 -11.15 -1.52 -11.16
CA CYS A 84 -11.56 -1.63 -9.76
C CYS A 84 -11.75 -3.12 -9.42
N ARG A 85 -11.30 -3.53 -8.23
CA ARG A 85 -11.56 -4.85 -7.65
C ARG A 85 -11.98 -4.72 -6.21
N GLU A 86 -13.03 -5.43 -5.87
CA GLU A 86 -13.68 -5.35 -4.56
C GLU A 86 -13.62 -6.70 -3.85
N ASP A 87 -13.45 -6.66 -2.53
CA ASP A 87 -13.47 -7.82 -1.63
C ASP A 87 -13.76 -7.38 -0.19
N ILE A 88 -14.31 -8.27 0.63
CA ILE A 88 -14.48 -8.06 2.08
C ILE A 88 -13.10 -7.89 2.74
N GLY A 89 -12.09 -8.64 2.28
CA GLY A 89 -10.70 -8.54 2.75
C GLY A 89 -9.89 -7.52 1.93
N ARG A 90 -9.37 -6.47 2.59
CA ARG A 90 -8.55 -5.46 1.93
C ARG A 90 -7.34 -6.03 1.16
N HIS A 91 -6.72 -7.09 1.69
CA HIS A 91 -5.59 -7.78 1.04
C HIS A 91 -6.03 -8.47 -0.24
N ASN A 92 -7.19 -9.14 -0.20
CA ASN A 92 -7.76 -9.83 -1.35
C ASN A 92 -8.17 -8.84 -2.46
N ALA A 93 -8.74 -7.68 -2.09
CA ALA A 93 -9.07 -6.64 -3.06
C ALA A 93 -7.84 -6.21 -3.86
N LEU A 94 -6.71 -5.94 -3.16
CA LEU A 94 -5.45 -5.57 -3.79
C LEU A 94 -4.85 -6.72 -4.61
N ASP A 95 -4.87 -7.96 -4.11
CA ASP A 95 -4.37 -9.14 -4.84
C ASP A 95 -5.17 -9.40 -6.12
N LYS A 96 -6.50 -9.26 -6.07
CA LYS A 96 -7.36 -9.37 -7.26
C LYS A 96 -7.00 -8.31 -8.31
N LEU A 97 -6.72 -7.08 -7.88
CA LEU A 97 -6.34 -6.01 -8.78
C LEU A 97 -4.98 -6.29 -9.42
N ILE A 98 -3.95 -6.55 -8.61
CA ILE A 98 -2.59 -6.84 -9.09
C ILE A 98 -2.59 -8.06 -10.01
N GLY A 99 -3.26 -9.14 -9.61
CA GLY A 99 -3.36 -10.35 -10.43
C GLY A 99 -4.06 -10.13 -11.77
N MET A 100 -5.04 -9.22 -11.84
CA MET A 100 -5.65 -8.83 -13.11
C MET A 100 -4.67 -8.01 -13.96
N LEU A 101 -4.01 -7.00 -13.39
CA LEU A 101 -3.05 -6.16 -14.09
C LEU A 101 -1.90 -6.99 -14.68
N ILE A 102 -1.31 -7.90 -13.91
CA ILE A 102 -0.23 -8.80 -14.38
C ILE A 102 -0.71 -9.66 -15.56
N ARG A 103 -1.93 -10.19 -15.51
CA ARG A 103 -2.47 -11.02 -16.61
C ARG A 103 -2.78 -10.22 -17.88
N GLN A 104 -3.08 -8.94 -17.74
CA GLN A 104 -3.34 -8.07 -18.90
C GLN A 104 -2.06 -7.54 -19.54
N THR A 105 -0.94 -7.57 -18.81
CA THR A 105 0.37 -7.20 -19.36
C THR A 105 0.84 -8.31 -20.28
N THR A 106 0.55 -8.20 -21.57
CA THR A 106 1.19 -9.00 -22.62
C THR A 106 2.52 -8.36 -22.99
N ALA A 107 3.46 -9.15 -23.51
CA ALA A 107 4.84 -8.72 -23.84
C ALA A 107 4.94 -7.51 -24.80
N ALA A 108 3.82 -7.03 -25.34
CA ALA A 108 3.72 -5.89 -26.26
C ALA A 108 3.12 -4.62 -25.65
N GLN A 109 2.59 -4.69 -24.41
CA GLN A 109 2.02 -3.53 -23.71
C GLN A 109 2.56 -3.47 -22.30
N GLU A 110 3.51 -2.58 -22.04
CA GLU A 110 3.85 -2.17 -20.69
C GLU A 110 2.58 -1.65 -20.03
N THR A 111 2.20 -2.25 -18.90
CA THR A 111 1.07 -1.74 -18.11
C THR A 111 1.47 -0.36 -17.62
N SER A 112 0.92 0.69 -18.22
CA SER A 112 1.18 2.09 -17.84
C SER A 112 0.56 2.45 -16.47
N CYS A 113 0.15 1.46 -15.67
CA CYS A 113 -0.43 1.66 -14.35
C CYS A 113 0.66 1.62 -13.28
N ASN A 114 1.09 2.78 -12.83
CA ASN A 114 2.06 2.94 -11.75
C ASN A 114 1.42 3.48 -10.45
N THR A 115 0.09 3.64 -10.44
CA THR A 115 -0.64 4.19 -9.31
C THR A 115 -1.76 3.25 -8.89
N LEU A 116 -1.68 2.79 -7.64
CA LEU A 116 -2.72 1.99 -6.98
C LEU A 116 -3.47 2.87 -5.98
N LEU A 117 -4.76 2.59 -5.80
CA LEU A 117 -5.59 3.24 -4.78
C LEU A 117 -6.30 2.17 -3.96
N ILE A 118 -6.35 2.37 -2.64
CA ILE A 118 -7.06 1.51 -1.70
C ILE A 118 -8.05 2.31 -0.87
N THR A 119 -9.24 1.78 -0.65
CA THR A 119 -10.26 2.41 0.22
C THR A 119 -10.09 2.03 1.69
N SER A 120 -9.28 1.03 1.98
CA SER A 120 -8.99 0.51 3.32
C SER A 120 -7.88 1.28 4.02
N ARG A 121 -7.64 0.92 5.31
CA ARG A 121 -6.43 1.36 6.01
C ARG A 121 -5.18 0.83 5.31
N CYS A 122 -4.16 1.70 5.19
CA CYS A 122 -2.86 1.35 4.62
C CYS A 122 -1.96 0.73 5.69
N SER A 123 -1.79 -0.59 5.61
CA SER A 123 -0.92 -1.36 6.50
C SER A 123 0.40 -1.73 5.82
N SER A 124 1.38 -2.18 6.60
CA SER A 124 2.70 -2.62 6.11
C SER A 124 2.62 -3.69 5.02
N GLU A 125 1.67 -4.61 5.13
CA GLU A 125 1.50 -5.70 4.15
C GLU A 125 0.99 -5.19 2.80
N LEU A 126 0.17 -4.14 2.79
CA LEU A 126 -0.30 -3.51 1.54
C LEU A 126 0.84 -2.74 0.86
N ILE A 127 1.72 -2.09 1.65
CA ILE A 127 2.97 -1.50 1.13
C ILE A 127 3.83 -2.58 0.48
N HIS A 128 4.02 -3.71 1.16
CA HIS A 128 4.79 -4.82 0.64
C HIS A 128 4.29 -5.30 -0.73
N LYS A 129 2.97 -5.48 -0.88
CA LYS A 129 2.34 -5.88 -2.14
C LYS A 129 2.50 -4.83 -3.23
N ALA A 130 2.33 -3.54 -2.90
CA ALA A 130 2.48 -2.44 -3.84
C ALA A 130 3.92 -2.32 -4.35
N VAL A 131 4.92 -2.46 -3.47
CA VAL A 131 6.35 -2.45 -3.83
C VAL A 131 6.70 -3.66 -4.71
N LEU A 132 6.24 -4.87 -4.38
CA LEU A 132 6.47 -6.06 -5.21
C LEU A 132 5.84 -5.97 -6.60
N PHE A 133 4.70 -5.28 -6.71
CA PHE A 133 4.08 -4.99 -8.00
C PHE A 133 4.86 -3.96 -8.82
N GLY A 134 5.69 -3.13 -8.17
CA GLY A 134 6.42 -2.05 -8.82
C GLY A 134 5.60 -0.75 -8.93
N ALA A 135 4.61 -0.53 -8.06
CA ALA A 135 3.86 0.71 -8.05
C ALA A 135 4.73 1.90 -7.61
N ASN A 136 4.59 3.04 -8.26
CA ASN A 136 5.24 4.29 -7.84
C ASN A 136 4.43 5.03 -6.77
N ASN A 137 3.10 4.89 -6.81
CA ASN A 137 2.19 5.58 -5.91
C ASN A 137 1.17 4.62 -5.33
N LEU A 138 0.88 4.80 -4.04
CA LEU A 138 -0.25 4.17 -3.34
C LEU A 138 -1.11 5.24 -2.69
N ILE A 139 -2.29 5.46 -3.24
CA ILE A 139 -3.30 6.37 -2.67
C ILE A 139 -4.12 5.59 -1.64
N SER A 140 -4.37 6.19 -0.48
CA SER A 140 -5.18 5.59 0.59
C SER A 140 -6.24 6.57 1.09
N LEU A 141 -7.50 6.13 1.17
CA LEU A 141 -8.59 6.94 1.73
C LEU A 141 -8.64 6.89 3.26
N ALA A 142 -7.88 5.99 3.88
CA ALA A 142 -7.75 5.92 5.33
C ALA A 142 -6.28 6.11 5.74
N SER A 143 -6.07 6.57 6.96
CA SER A 143 -4.73 6.89 7.48
C SER A 143 -3.78 5.69 7.40
N PRO A 144 -2.56 5.88 6.91
CA PRO A 144 -1.52 4.86 6.94
C PRO A 144 -1.02 4.65 8.37
N SER A 145 -0.58 3.43 8.67
CA SER A 145 0.15 3.18 9.91
C SER A 145 1.56 3.79 9.85
N GLN A 146 2.14 4.12 11.01
CA GLN A 146 3.50 4.64 11.07
C GLN A 146 4.51 3.69 10.40
N LEU A 147 4.35 2.37 10.60
CA LEU A 147 5.19 1.36 9.96
C LEU A 147 5.01 1.36 8.44
N ALA A 148 3.78 1.53 7.93
CA ALA A 148 3.53 1.62 6.50
C ALA A 148 4.27 2.82 5.89
N VAL A 149 4.22 3.98 6.54
CA VAL A 149 4.96 5.17 6.08
C VAL A 149 6.48 4.93 6.07
N LYS A 150 7.04 4.37 7.16
CA LYS A 150 8.48 4.05 7.22
C LYS A 150 8.92 3.10 6.11
N LEU A 151 8.14 2.04 5.86
CA LEU A 151 8.45 1.08 4.79
C LEU A 151 8.33 1.71 3.40
N ALA A 152 7.29 2.50 3.16
CA ALA A 152 7.11 3.16 1.88
C ALA A 152 8.28 4.09 1.54
N LEU A 153 8.71 4.92 2.50
CA LEU A 153 9.89 5.77 2.34
C LEU A 153 11.17 4.97 2.12
N LYS A 154 11.37 3.87 2.84
CA LYS A 154 12.53 2.97 2.68
C LYS A 154 12.63 2.40 1.27
N TYR A 155 11.50 2.10 0.64
CA TYR A 155 11.46 1.47 -0.69
C TYR A 155 11.06 2.42 -1.82
N ASN A 156 11.03 3.74 -1.56
CA ASN A 156 10.68 4.80 -2.52
C ASN A 156 9.26 4.68 -3.12
N LEU A 157 8.33 4.08 -2.38
CA LEU A 157 6.91 4.11 -2.71
C LEU A 157 6.30 5.40 -2.18
N ASN A 158 5.68 6.22 -3.04
CA ASN A 158 4.93 7.39 -2.60
C ASN A 158 3.59 6.96 -1.99
N ILE A 159 3.27 7.42 -0.78
CA ILE A 159 1.92 7.32 -0.22
C ILE A 159 1.22 8.66 -0.33
N ILE A 160 0.00 8.65 -0.84
CA ILE A 160 -0.89 9.81 -0.85
C ILE A 160 -2.12 9.46 0.00
N HIS A 161 -2.19 10.01 1.21
CA HIS A 161 -3.36 9.85 2.06
C HIS A 161 -4.36 10.94 1.75
N ILE A 162 -5.59 10.56 1.43
CA ILE A 162 -6.72 11.45 1.17
C ILE A 162 -7.66 11.42 2.38
N PRO A 163 -7.56 12.38 3.30
CA PRO A 163 -8.49 12.49 4.42
C PRO A 163 -9.91 12.85 3.94
N LYS A 164 -10.92 12.57 4.78
CA LYS A 164 -12.31 12.85 4.41
C LYS A 164 -12.59 14.34 4.20
N PHE A 165 -11.97 15.21 5.02
CA PHE A 165 -12.29 16.65 5.10
C PHE A 165 -11.10 17.59 4.92
N SER A 166 -9.93 17.07 4.51
CA SER A 166 -8.69 17.85 4.40
C SER A 166 -8.01 17.62 3.06
N ALA A 167 -7.04 18.46 2.75
CA ALA A 167 -6.17 18.26 1.59
C ALA A 167 -5.39 16.95 1.65
N PRO A 168 -4.99 16.40 0.50
CA PRO A 168 -4.14 15.22 0.46
C PRO A 168 -2.82 15.41 1.21
N ILE A 169 -2.37 14.37 1.91
CA ILE A 169 -1.09 14.33 2.63
C ILE A 169 -0.14 13.40 1.88
N TYR A 170 1.03 13.91 1.53
CA TYR A 170 2.03 13.19 0.75
C TYR A 170 3.16 12.70 1.66
N TYR A 171 3.53 11.43 1.52
CA TYR A 171 4.72 10.83 2.11
C TYR A 171 5.59 10.31 0.96
N SER A 172 6.68 11.00 0.68
CA SER A 172 7.52 10.73 -0.48
C SER A 172 9.01 10.95 -0.16
N SER A 173 9.88 10.17 -0.83
CA SER A 173 11.32 10.38 -0.83
C SER A 173 11.78 11.36 -1.92
N TYR A 174 10.88 11.79 -2.82
CA TYR A 174 11.21 12.60 -3.99
C TYR A 174 11.65 14.02 -3.63
N ASP A 175 10.96 14.65 -2.66
CA ASP A 175 11.26 16.02 -2.25
C ASP A 175 10.94 16.23 -0.77
N SER A 176 11.88 16.85 -0.05
CA SER A 176 11.69 17.23 1.35
C SER A 176 10.58 18.28 1.55
N HIS A 177 10.21 19.03 0.50
CA HIS A 177 9.12 20.02 0.54
C HIS A 177 7.72 19.39 0.46
N PHE A 178 7.58 18.16 -0.05
CA PHE A 178 6.33 17.38 0.00
C PHE A 178 6.06 16.76 1.37
N ASN A 179 7.00 16.80 2.29
CA ASN A 179 6.81 16.39 3.69
C ASN A 179 6.04 17.47 4.48
N VAL A 180 4.78 17.68 4.15
CA VAL A 180 3.87 18.45 5.00
C VAL A 180 3.50 17.58 6.20
N ASN A 181 4.11 17.89 7.30
CA ASN A 181 4.17 17.30 8.63
C ASN A 181 5.33 16.30 8.78
N ARG A 182 6.50 16.82 9.12
CA ARG A 182 7.47 16.12 9.93
C ARG A 182 6.76 15.59 11.18
N LEU A 183 6.22 14.39 11.08
CA LEU A 183 6.23 13.55 12.26
C LEU A 183 7.70 13.49 12.67
N SER A 184 8.04 14.14 13.79
CA SER A 184 9.32 13.95 14.44
C SER A 184 9.44 12.44 14.68
N LEU A 185 10.02 11.75 13.70
CA LEU A 185 10.45 10.38 13.84
C LEU A 185 11.71 10.50 14.71
N SER A 186 11.51 10.62 16.04
CA SER A 186 12.57 10.39 16.98
C SER A 186 13.20 9.05 16.58
N PRO A 187 14.53 8.97 16.47
CA PRO A 187 15.17 7.68 16.34
C PRO A 187 14.61 6.81 17.47
N ILE A 188 14.29 5.58 17.18
CA ILE A 188 13.85 4.59 18.18
C ILE A 188 14.98 4.60 19.20
N GLY A 189 14.71 5.23 20.36
CA GLY A 189 15.65 5.25 21.46
C GLY A 189 16.07 3.83 21.77
N GLU A 190 17.37 3.63 21.91
CA GLU A 190 17.96 2.46 22.52
C GLU A 190 17.19 2.19 23.80
N ILE A 191 16.44 1.10 23.83
CA ILE A 191 15.87 0.59 25.06
C ILE A 191 17.06 -0.01 25.79
N HIS A 192 17.63 0.76 26.72
CA HIS A 192 18.50 0.20 27.72
C HIS A 192 17.66 -0.75 28.58
N VAL A 193 18.07 -2.02 28.60
CA VAL A 193 17.61 -3.08 29.49
C VAL A 193 18.03 -2.76 30.94
#